data_4373e3cea897440709ece8f3d10c87be
#
_entry.id   4373e3cea897440709ece8f3d10c87be
#
_cell.length_a   1.000
_cell.length_b   1.000
_cell.length_c   1.000
_cell.angle_alpha   90.00
_cell.angle_beta   90.00
_cell.angle_gamma   90.00
#
_symmetry.space_group_name_H-M   'P 1'
#
loop_
_entity.id
_entity.type
_entity.pdbx_description
1 polymer ?
#
loop_
_entity_poly.entity_id
_entity_poly.type
_entity_poly.pdbx_seq_one_letter_code
_entity_poly.pdbx_strand_id
1 'polypeptide(L)'
;MLFPNEPATTTPFSPLPTDRRRVIGTLGLAGLGLVTSSISAKADSAPRVNVQTTSRTAQPLVQPAGRIDLTELPPEWAHSQGSLLPEYARYLSTLKLRNISAAQVIEAHAKSKSSVWNVLPPKVWWARMGYTLRVADRIAMEMGVRQVEVVSAYRCPAYNSHCEGAKYGSWHQANVAVDVKFPIAASQVTKTARELRDLGLFRGGVGGYSDFTHIDSRGQNVNWQG
;
A
#
# COMPACT_ATOMS: atom_id res chain seq x y z
N MET A 1 -26.91 18.83 -40.19
CA MET A 1 -26.51 19.80 -39.17
C MET A 1 -25.13 19.41 -38.69
N LEU A 2 -24.14 20.21 -39.06
CA LEU A 2 -22.72 20.00 -38.72
C LEU A 2 -22.41 20.72 -37.40
N PHE A 3 -21.85 20.04 -36.43
CA PHE A 3 -21.33 20.66 -35.21
C PHE A 3 -19.86 21.05 -35.43
N PRO A 4 -19.43 22.25 -35.02
CA PRO A 4 -18.06 22.70 -35.20
C PRO A 4 -17.13 22.04 -34.12
N ASN A 5 -15.97 21.59 -34.58
CA ASN A 5 -14.82 21.16 -33.74
C ASN A 5 -14.19 22.39 -33.08
N GLU A 6 -14.14 22.42 -31.75
CA GLU A 6 -13.25 23.32 -31.02
C GLU A 6 -11.97 22.58 -30.63
N PRO A 7 -10.79 23.21 -30.83
CA PRO A 7 -9.53 22.62 -30.43
C PRO A 7 -9.28 22.77 -28.91
N ALA A 8 -8.94 21.67 -28.26
CA ALA A 8 -8.54 21.66 -26.86
C ALA A 8 -7.22 22.45 -26.67
N THR A 9 -7.28 23.54 -25.92
CA THR A 9 -6.12 24.30 -25.46
C THR A 9 -5.42 23.54 -24.33
N THR A 10 -4.26 23.01 -24.64
CA THR A 10 -3.31 22.46 -23.66
C THR A 10 -2.57 23.59 -22.96
N THR A 11 -2.89 23.85 -21.69
CA THR A 11 -2.08 24.71 -20.81
C THR A 11 -0.86 23.92 -20.32
N PRO A 12 0.36 24.47 -20.43
CA PRO A 12 1.55 23.79 -19.91
C PRO A 12 1.62 23.89 -18.38
N PHE A 13 1.96 22.77 -17.77
CA PHE A 13 2.20 22.63 -16.33
C PHE A 13 3.46 23.41 -15.94
N SER A 14 3.32 24.46 -15.12
CA SER A 14 4.46 25.14 -14.51
C SER A 14 4.90 24.39 -13.25
N PRO A 15 6.21 24.13 -13.08
CA PRO A 15 6.72 23.50 -11.85
C PRO A 15 6.75 24.53 -10.70
N LEU A 16 6.29 24.10 -9.52
CA LEU A 16 6.34 24.89 -8.28
C LEU A 16 7.80 25.02 -7.79
N PRO A 17 8.19 26.20 -7.23
CA PRO A 17 9.53 26.41 -6.70
C PRO A 17 9.76 25.64 -5.38
N THR A 18 10.88 24.91 -5.35
CA THR A 18 11.42 24.28 -4.15
C THR A 18 12.19 25.32 -3.32
N ASP A 19 11.54 25.88 -2.29
CA ASP A 19 12.24 26.71 -1.30
C ASP A 19 12.69 25.85 -0.11
N ARG A 20 13.97 25.49 -0.13
CA ARG A 20 14.65 24.83 1.00
C ARG A 20 15.25 25.90 1.91
N ARG A 21 14.52 26.38 2.87
CA ARG A 21 15.11 27.19 3.96
C ARG A 21 15.81 26.27 4.95
N ARG A 22 17.13 26.30 4.90
CA ARG A 22 18.03 25.79 5.95
C ARG A 22 17.90 26.68 7.17
N VAL A 23 17.43 26.13 8.29
CA VAL A 23 17.57 26.76 9.59
C VAL A 23 18.89 26.29 10.19
N ILE A 24 19.89 27.15 10.21
CA ILE A 24 21.15 26.96 10.95
C ILE A 24 20.92 27.49 12.36
N GLY A 25 20.79 26.59 13.32
CA GLY A 25 20.76 26.93 14.73
C GLY A 25 22.18 27.09 15.29
N THR A 26 22.49 28.28 15.77
CA THR A 26 23.76 28.67 16.35
C THR A 26 23.94 28.00 17.73
N LEU A 27 25.07 27.27 17.91
CA LEU A 27 25.54 26.78 19.20
C LEU A 27 26.18 27.92 19.98
N GLY A 28 25.57 28.26 21.12
CA GLY A 28 26.20 29.13 22.11
C GLY A 28 27.05 28.35 23.12
N LEU A 29 28.34 28.62 23.14
CA LEU A 29 29.28 28.17 24.17
C LEU A 29 29.24 29.16 25.37
N ALA A 30 29.01 28.64 26.58
CA ALA A 30 29.44 29.25 27.86
C ALA A 30 29.30 28.13 28.91
N GLY A 31 30.23 27.84 29.79
CA GLY A 31 31.31 28.43 30.42
C GLY A 31 31.71 27.49 31.55
N LEU A 32 32.99 27.37 31.84
CA LEU A 32 33.61 26.53 32.86
C LEU A 32 33.07 26.76 34.28
N GLY A 33 32.91 25.66 35.04
CA GLY A 33 32.82 25.67 36.49
C GLY A 33 33.30 24.34 37.05
N LEU A 34 34.61 24.27 37.37
CA LEU A 34 35.19 23.17 38.14
C LEU A 34 34.80 23.32 39.58
N VAL A 35 34.08 22.35 40.15
CA VAL A 35 33.99 22.13 41.59
C VAL A 35 34.30 20.67 41.88
N THR A 36 35.48 20.42 42.39
CA THR A 36 35.90 19.13 42.92
C THR A 36 35.34 18.96 44.33
N SER A 37 34.41 18.08 44.54
CA SER A 37 34.00 17.59 45.85
C SER A 37 34.14 16.05 45.87
N SER A 38 35.16 15.60 46.54
CA SER A 38 35.39 14.18 46.84
C SER A 38 34.37 13.72 47.88
N ILE A 39 33.38 12.95 47.50
CA ILE A 39 32.51 12.22 48.41
C ILE A 39 32.80 10.73 48.21
N SER A 40 33.43 10.18 49.24
CA SER A 40 33.62 8.72 49.37
C SER A 40 32.27 8.10 49.71
N ALA A 41 31.63 7.46 48.73
CA ALA A 41 30.41 6.73 48.94
C ALA A 41 30.70 5.23 48.98
N LYS A 42 30.39 4.66 50.14
CA LYS A 42 30.38 3.22 50.43
C LYS A 42 29.55 2.48 49.40
N ALA A 43 30.10 1.44 48.81
CA ALA A 43 29.40 0.57 47.90
C ALA A 43 28.32 -0.24 48.63
N ASP A 44 27.08 0.17 48.51
CA ASP A 44 25.93 -0.65 48.89
C ASP A 44 25.59 -1.59 47.69
N SER A 45 25.56 -2.86 48.01
CA SER A 45 25.28 -3.92 47.03
C SER A 45 23.82 -3.86 46.55
N ALA A 46 23.57 -3.23 45.39
CA ALA A 46 22.29 -3.29 44.75
C ALA A 46 22.00 -4.72 44.25
N PRO A 47 20.77 -5.22 44.38
CA PRO A 47 20.39 -6.55 43.89
C PRO A 47 20.58 -6.60 42.40
N ARG A 48 21.40 -7.55 41.90
CA ARG A 48 21.54 -7.85 40.49
C ARG A 48 20.23 -8.47 39.99
N VAL A 49 19.43 -7.71 39.30
CA VAL A 49 18.33 -8.22 38.52
C VAL A 49 18.92 -9.01 37.34
N ASN A 50 18.85 -10.33 37.43
CA ASN A 50 19.24 -11.22 36.33
C ASN A 50 18.15 -11.17 35.26
N VAL A 51 18.26 -10.23 34.33
CA VAL A 51 17.41 -10.20 33.14
C VAL A 51 17.86 -11.35 32.24
N GLN A 52 17.21 -12.48 32.39
CA GLN A 52 17.29 -13.52 31.37
C GLN A 52 16.68 -12.95 30.09
N THR A 53 17.53 -12.41 29.25
CA THR A 53 17.19 -12.11 27.86
C THR A 53 16.98 -13.47 27.18
N THR A 54 15.75 -13.97 27.24
CA THR A 54 15.33 -14.98 26.29
C THR A 54 15.39 -14.31 24.93
N SER A 55 16.49 -14.54 24.23
CA SER A 55 16.64 -14.22 22.83
C SER A 55 15.60 -15.01 22.07
N ARG A 56 14.39 -14.46 22.02
CA ARG A 56 13.40 -14.87 21.05
C ARG A 56 13.97 -14.45 19.72
N THR A 57 14.73 -15.35 19.11
CA THR A 57 15.16 -15.24 17.72
C THR A 57 13.90 -15.10 16.90
N ALA A 58 13.45 -13.86 16.71
CA ALA A 58 12.51 -13.53 15.67
C ALA A 58 13.28 -13.82 14.38
N GLN A 59 13.10 -15.04 13.87
CA GLN A 59 13.52 -15.33 12.51
C GLN A 59 12.85 -14.29 11.63
N PRO A 60 13.62 -13.49 10.87
CA PRO A 60 13.02 -12.69 9.84
C PRO A 60 12.36 -13.68 8.88
N LEU A 61 11.03 -13.63 8.80
CA LEU A 61 10.29 -14.22 7.70
C LEU A 61 10.56 -13.37 6.43
N VAL A 62 11.83 -13.23 6.09
CA VAL A 62 12.25 -12.95 4.74
C VAL A 62 12.08 -14.29 4.04
N GLN A 63 10.88 -14.51 3.48
CA GLN A 63 10.79 -15.49 2.41
C GLN A 63 11.86 -15.09 1.41
N PRO A 64 12.81 -15.98 1.06
CA PRO A 64 13.69 -15.72 -0.08
C PRO A 64 12.77 -15.33 -1.23
N ALA A 65 13.25 -14.52 -2.18
CA ALA A 65 12.53 -14.17 -3.40
C ALA A 65 12.21 -15.48 -4.15
N GLY A 66 11.37 -16.28 -3.53
CA GLY A 66 10.93 -17.59 -3.94
C GLY A 66 10.05 -17.38 -5.15
N ARG A 67 10.23 -18.24 -6.10
CA ARG A 67 9.36 -18.42 -7.24
C ARG A 67 7.93 -18.36 -6.73
N ILE A 68 7.17 -17.32 -7.15
CA ILE A 68 5.76 -17.21 -6.81
C ILE A 68 5.10 -18.48 -7.33
N ASP A 69 4.43 -19.20 -6.45
CA ASP A 69 3.64 -20.36 -6.86
C ASP A 69 2.41 -19.84 -7.60
N LEU A 70 2.31 -20.17 -8.86
CA LEU A 70 1.23 -19.78 -9.76
C LEU A 70 0.41 -21.01 -10.19
N THR A 71 0.64 -22.17 -9.56
CA THR A 71 -0.01 -23.44 -9.93
C THR A 71 -1.51 -23.45 -9.61
N GLU A 72 -1.94 -22.66 -8.63
CA GLU A 72 -3.34 -22.50 -8.24
C GLU A 72 -4.16 -21.60 -9.18
N LEU A 73 -3.51 -20.92 -10.13
CA LEU A 73 -4.21 -20.07 -11.08
C LEU A 73 -4.97 -20.89 -12.12
N PRO A 74 -6.16 -20.45 -12.58
CA PRO A 74 -6.85 -21.08 -13.68
C PRO A 74 -5.93 -21.19 -14.91
N PRO A 75 -5.66 -22.42 -15.42
CA PRO A 75 -4.65 -22.62 -16.47
C PRO A 75 -4.94 -21.82 -17.75
N GLU A 76 -6.21 -21.74 -18.14
CA GLU A 76 -6.66 -20.98 -19.32
C GLU A 76 -6.36 -19.49 -19.17
N TRP A 77 -6.66 -18.93 -17.99
CA TRP A 77 -6.36 -17.55 -17.70
C TRP A 77 -4.85 -17.30 -17.69
N ALA A 78 -4.08 -18.13 -17.00
CA ALA A 78 -2.62 -18.01 -16.94
C ALA A 78 -2.00 -18.06 -18.33
N HIS A 79 -2.45 -18.99 -19.18
CA HIS A 79 -2.00 -19.10 -20.57
C HIS A 79 -2.32 -17.84 -21.39
N SER A 80 -3.52 -17.28 -21.22
CA SER A 80 -3.94 -16.07 -21.94
C SER A 80 -3.12 -14.81 -21.59
N GLN A 81 -2.50 -14.76 -20.41
CA GLN A 81 -1.63 -13.65 -20.02
C GLN A 81 -0.22 -13.73 -20.63
N GLY A 82 0.21 -14.88 -21.11
CA GLY A 82 1.50 -15.10 -21.79
C GLY A 82 2.69 -14.64 -20.95
N SER A 83 3.63 -13.94 -21.59
CA SER A 83 4.85 -13.43 -20.93
C SER A 83 4.57 -12.32 -19.90
N LEU A 84 3.40 -11.70 -19.95
CA LEU A 84 3.05 -10.61 -19.02
C LEU A 84 2.93 -11.12 -17.59
N LEU A 85 2.46 -12.34 -17.39
CA LEU A 85 2.26 -12.93 -16.07
C LEU A 85 3.57 -13.08 -15.28
N PRO A 86 4.63 -13.74 -15.77
CA PRO A 86 5.89 -13.85 -15.05
C PRO A 86 6.60 -12.49 -14.88
N GLU A 87 6.42 -11.56 -15.81
CA GLU A 87 6.96 -10.20 -15.67
C GLU A 87 6.25 -9.43 -14.56
N TYR A 88 4.92 -9.52 -14.48
CA TYR A 88 4.14 -8.86 -13.43
C TYR A 88 4.43 -9.47 -12.05
N ALA A 89 4.54 -10.80 -11.97
CA ALA A 89 4.94 -11.48 -10.75
C ALA A 89 6.31 -10.99 -10.23
N ARG A 90 7.29 -10.88 -11.12
CA ARG A 90 8.61 -10.32 -10.80
C ARG A 90 8.50 -8.88 -10.33
N TYR A 91 7.73 -8.04 -11.01
CA TYR A 91 7.51 -6.66 -10.60
C TYR A 91 6.92 -6.58 -9.19
N LEU A 92 5.85 -7.34 -8.88
CA LEU A 92 5.23 -7.36 -7.56
C LEU A 92 6.21 -7.78 -6.47
N SER A 93 7.09 -8.76 -6.74
CA SER A 93 8.14 -9.19 -5.80
C SER A 93 9.12 -8.07 -5.46
N THR A 94 9.38 -7.13 -6.39
CA THR A 94 10.25 -5.98 -6.13
C THR A 94 9.65 -4.97 -5.15
N LEU A 95 8.33 -5.00 -4.93
CA LEU A 95 7.66 -4.07 -4.01
C LEU A 95 7.99 -4.36 -2.55
N LYS A 96 8.42 -5.60 -2.22
CA LYS A 96 8.81 -6.06 -0.88
C LYS A 96 7.74 -5.75 0.17
N LEU A 97 6.46 -5.99 -0.18
CA LEU A 97 5.34 -5.85 0.73
C LEU A 97 5.46 -6.88 1.87
N ARG A 98 5.02 -6.52 3.07
CA ARG A 98 5.15 -7.37 4.27
C ARG A 98 3.91 -8.21 4.55
N ASN A 99 2.74 -7.69 4.21
CA ASN A 99 1.45 -8.25 4.59
C ASN A 99 0.60 -8.64 3.37
N ILE A 100 1.06 -8.34 2.15
CA ILE A 100 0.40 -8.65 0.89
C ILE A 100 1.38 -9.44 0.03
N SER A 101 1.01 -10.64 -0.38
CA SER A 101 1.83 -11.45 -1.28
C SER A 101 1.58 -11.10 -2.75
N ALA A 102 2.60 -11.29 -3.59
CA ALA A 102 2.44 -11.11 -5.03
C ALA A 102 1.44 -12.11 -5.63
N ALA A 103 1.35 -13.33 -5.10
CA ALA A 103 0.37 -14.34 -5.51
C ALA A 103 -1.05 -13.82 -5.32
N GLN A 104 -1.40 -13.32 -4.12
CA GLN A 104 -2.73 -12.77 -3.84
C GLN A 104 -3.14 -11.65 -4.79
N VAL A 105 -2.19 -10.76 -5.15
CA VAL A 105 -2.47 -9.70 -6.12
C VAL A 105 -2.77 -10.27 -7.51
N ILE A 106 -2.04 -11.30 -7.92
CA ILE A 106 -2.26 -11.97 -9.21
C ILE A 106 -3.60 -12.73 -9.20
N GLU A 107 -3.90 -13.46 -8.13
CA GLU A 107 -5.17 -14.19 -7.94
C GLU A 107 -6.37 -13.24 -7.98
N ALA A 108 -6.23 -12.02 -7.44
CA ALA A 108 -7.27 -11.00 -7.53
C ALA A 108 -7.59 -10.58 -8.98
N HIS A 109 -6.66 -10.80 -9.94
CA HIS A 109 -6.91 -10.59 -11.36
C HIS A 109 -7.44 -11.85 -12.06
N ALA A 110 -7.10 -13.04 -11.59
CA ALA A 110 -7.47 -14.32 -12.18
C ALA A 110 -8.92 -14.71 -11.86
N LYS A 111 -9.85 -13.80 -12.10
CA LYS A 111 -11.27 -13.96 -11.79
C LYS A 111 -12.12 -13.75 -13.04
N SER A 112 -13.25 -14.45 -13.10
CA SER A 112 -14.26 -14.26 -14.14
C SER A 112 -15.60 -13.82 -13.56
N LYS A 113 -16.38 -13.10 -14.36
CA LYS A 113 -17.78 -12.75 -14.12
C LYS A 113 -18.57 -12.97 -15.40
N SER A 114 -19.65 -13.75 -15.32
CA SER A 114 -20.49 -14.08 -16.49
C SER A 114 -19.66 -14.50 -17.72
N SER A 115 -18.72 -15.42 -17.54
CA SER A 115 -17.79 -15.92 -18.56
C SER A 115 -16.74 -14.90 -19.07
N VAL A 116 -16.74 -13.67 -18.56
CA VAL A 116 -15.72 -12.66 -18.91
C VAL A 116 -14.57 -12.74 -17.91
N TRP A 117 -13.40 -13.12 -18.40
CA TRP A 117 -12.18 -13.11 -17.61
C TRP A 117 -11.65 -11.69 -17.44
N ASN A 118 -11.19 -11.39 -16.24
CA ASN A 118 -10.35 -10.22 -16.04
C ASN A 118 -8.95 -10.50 -16.61
N VAL A 119 -8.15 -9.46 -16.81
CA VAL A 119 -6.78 -9.55 -17.33
C VAL A 119 -5.81 -8.78 -16.46
N LEU A 120 -4.52 -8.99 -16.65
CA LEU A 120 -3.49 -8.19 -16.00
C LEU A 120 -3.52 -6.74 -16.51
N PRO A 121 -3.14 -5.76 -15.66
CA PRO A 121 -3.07 -4.37 -16.07
C PRO A 121 -1.97 -4.13 -17.11
N PRO A 122 -2.12 -3.11 -17.98
CA PRO A 122 -1.05 -2.69 -18.88
C PRO A 122 0.25 -2.41 -18.12
N LYS A 123 1.39 -2.84 -18.63
CA LYS A 123 2.70 -2.73 -17.98
C LYS A 123 3.04 -1.30 -17.56
N VAL A 124 2.69 -0.32 -18.38
CA VAL A 124 2.90 1.12 -18.11
C VAL A 124 2.14 1.62 -16.87
N TRP A 125 1.17 0.89 -16.37
CA TRP A 125 0.37 1.25 -15.19
C TRP A 125 0.78 0.51 -13.91
N TRP A 126 1.72 -0.41 -13.97
CA TRP A 126 2.10 -1.21 -12.80
C TRP A 126 2.53 -0.38 -11.59
N ALA A 127 3.27 0.71 -11.84
CA ALA A 127 3.73 1.60 -10.77
C ALA A 127 2.57 2.24 -9.98
N ARG A 128 1.41 2.46 -10.62
CA ARG A 128 0.21 3.00 -9.97
C ARG A 128 -0.30 2.02 -8.90
N MET A 129 -0.49 0.75 -9.28
CA MET A 129 -0.91 -0.30 -8.35
C MET A 129 0.16 -0.52 -7.28
N GLY A 130 1.44 -0.51 -7.64
CA GLY A 130 2.53 -0.65 -6.68
C GLY A 130 2.50 0.41 -5.59
N TYR A 131 2.12 1.64 -5.91
CA TYR A 131 1.92 2.69 -4.90
C TYR A 131 0.71 2.37 -4.00
N THR A 132 -0.44 2.03 -4.58
CA THR A 132 -1.67 1.72 -3.82
C THR A 132 -1.48 0.50 -2.90
N LEU A 133 -0.78 -0.53 -3.37
CA LEU A 133 -0.44 -1.71 -2.55
C LEU A 133 0.46 -1.34 -1.37
N ARG A 134 1.44 -0.44 -1.54
CA ARG A 134 2.26 0.05 -0.41
C ARG A 134 1.44 0.81 0.61
N VAL A 135 0.43 1.56 0.18
CA VAL A 135 -0.51 2.23 1.09
C VAL A 135 -1.28 1.19 1.91
N ALA A 136 -1.87 0.18 1.26
CA ALA A 136 -2.60 -0.89 1.96
C ALA A 136 -1.69 -1.68 2.92
N ASP A 137 -0.48 -2.02 2.48
CA ASP A 137 0.52 -2.70 3.31
C ASP A 137 0.94 -1.86 4.53
N ARG A 138 1.09 -0.54 4.35
CA ARG A 138 1.39 0.39 5.45
C ARG A 138 0.24 0.47 6.45
N ILE A 139 -1.00 0.50 6.00
CA ILE A 139 -2.19 0.47 6.88
C ILE A 139 -2.17 -0.82 7.72
N ALA A 140 -1.88 -1.97 7.09
CA ALA A 140 -1.75 -3.24 7.79
C ALA A 140 -0.66 -3.21 8.87
N MET A 141 0.48 -2.60 8.57
CA MET A 141 1.58 -2.45 9.52
C MET A 141 1.19 -1.58 10.73
N GLU A 142 0.54 -0.44 10.51
CA GLU A 142 0.07 0.45 11.58
C GLU A 142 -0.98 -0.22 12.47
N MET A 143 -1.79 -1.11 11.90
CA MET A 143 -2.78 -1.90 12.65
C MET A 143 -2.19 -3.16 13.28
N GLY A 144 -0.91 -3.47 13.10
CA GLY A 144 -0.26 -4.69 13.60
C GLY A 144 -0.78 -5.99 12.94
N VAL A 145 -1.40 -5.89 11.79
CA VAL A 145 -1.99 -7.02 11.04
C VAL A 145 -0.95 -7.60 10.09
N ARG A 146 -0.85 -8.93 10.02
CA ARG A 146 0.16 -9.65 9.21
C ARG A 146 -0.38 -10.29 7.93
N GLN A 147 -1.68 -10.34 7.76
CA GLN A 147 -2.30 -10.92 6.57
C GLN A 147 -3.38 -10.00 6.05
N VAL A 148 -3.28 -9.65 4.78
CA VAL A 148 -4.27 -8.85 4.05
C VAL A 148 -4.69 -9.64 2.83
N GLU A 149 -5.97 -9.93 2.71
CA GLU A 149 -6.54 -10.50 1.50
C GLU A 149 -6.78 -9.38 0.48
N VAL A 150 -6.34 -9.57 -0.75
CA VAL A 150 -6.66 -8.69 -1.88
C VAL A 150 -7.90 -9.22 -2.58
N VAL A 151 -9.03 -8.60 -2.30
CA VAL A 151 -10.34 -9.00 -2.89
C VAL A 151 -10.42 -8.62 -4.35
N SER A 152 -9.95 -7.43 -4.70
CA SER A 152 -9.96 -6.90 -6.07
C SER A 152 -8.85 -5.89 -6.25
N ALA A 153 -8.24 -5.88 -7.42
CA ALA A 153 -7.25 -4.91 -7.83
C ALA A 153 -7.65 -4.28 -9.18
N TYR A 154 -6.82 -4.34 -10.22
CA TYR A 154 -7.21 -3.86 -11.54
C TYR A 154 -8.41 -4.65 -12.08
N ARG A 155 -9.32 -3.94 -12.73
CA ARG A 155 -10.45 -4.52 -13.48
C ARG A 155 -10.42 -3.97 -14.90
N CYS A 156 -10.29 -4.85 -15.89
CA CYS A 156 -10.44 -4.40 -17.28
C CYS A 156 -11.89 -3.96 -17.53
N PRO A 157 -12.15 -3.07 -18.52
CA PRO A 157 -13.48 -2.53 -18.77
C PRO A 157 -14.55 -3.60 -18.97
N ALA A 158 -14.25 -4.65 -19.73
CA ALA A 158 -15.17 -5.76 -19.99
C ALA A 158 -15.54 -6.52 -18.71
N TYR A 159 -14.57 -6.83 -17.84
CA TYR A 159 -14.82 -7.47 -16.56
C TYR A 159 -15.58 -6.54 -15.61
N ASN A 160 -15.20 -5.25 -15.54
CA ASN A 160 -15.83 -4.27 -14.68
C ASN A 160 -17.32 -4.10 -14.96
N SER A 161 -17.75 -4.17 -16.23
CA SER A 161 -19.17 -4.07 -16.61
C SER A 161 -20.03 -5.21 -16.07
N HIS A 162 -19.44 -6.33 -15.68
CA HIS A 162 -20.12 -7.48 -15.07
C HIS A 162 -19.97 -7.52 -13.54
N CYS A 163 -19.25 -6.58 -12.94
CA CYS A 163 -19.14 -6.49 -11.48
C CYS A 163 -20.36 -5.78 -10.92
N GLU A 164 -21.03 -6.40 -9.96
CA GLU A 164 -22.18 -5.81 -9.28
C GLU A 164 -21.79 -4.47 -8.61
N GLY A 165 -22.63 -3.45 -8.76
CA GLY A 165 -22.41 -2.12 -8.21
C GLY A 165 -21.23 -1.34 -8.81
N ALA A 166 -20.52 -1.90 -9.80
CA ALA A 166 -19.39 -1.20 -10.41
C ALA A 166 -19.85 -0.03 -11.28
N LYS A 167 -19.16 1.11 -11.10
CA LYS A 167 -19.40 2.31 -11.92
C LYS A 167 -18.56 2.25 -13.20
N TYR A 168 -19.05 2.85 -14.28
CA TYR A 168 -18.34 2.97 -15.55
C TYR A 168 -16.94 3.57 -15.38
N GLY A 169 -16.76 4.62 -14.62
CA GLY A 169 -15.46 5.24 -14.34
C GLY A 169 -14.77 4.72 -13.08
N SER A 170 -14.84 3.41 -12.79
CA SER A 170 -14.22 2.83 -11.60
C SER A 170 -12.70 3.04 -11.57
N TRP A 171 -12.16 3.43 -10.42
CA TRP A 171 -10.72 3.60 -10.21
C TRP A 171 -9.93 2.29 -10.28
N HIS A 172 -10.59 1.15 -10.18
CA HIS A 172 -9.99 -0.16 -10.50
C HIS A 172 -9.55 -0.23 -11.97
N GLN A 173 -10.30 0.38 -12.90
CA GLN A 173 -9.93 0.41 -14.31
C GLN A 173 -8.70 1.30 -14.59
N ALA A 174 -8.42 2.27 -13.73
CA ALA A 174 -7.22 3.11 -13.83
C ALA A 174 -5.98 2.48 -13.17
N ASN A 175 -6.11 1.29 -12.58
CA ASN A 175 -5.07 0.56 -11.84
C ASN A 175 -4.53 1.35 -10.62
N VAL A 176 -5.40 2.08 -9.93
CA VAL A 176 -5.08 2.87 -8.73
C VAL A 176 -5.92 2.50 -7.51
N ALA A 177 -6.72 1.44 -7.60
CA ALA A 177 -7.62 1.02 -6.53
C ALA A 177 -7.46 -0.45 -6.17
N VAL A 178 -7.62 -0.75 -4.89
CA VAL A 178 -7.68 -2.10 -4.34
C VAL A 178 -8.80 -2.21 -3.31
N ASP A 179 -9.49 -3.35 -3.33
CA ASP A 179 -10.42 -3.77 -2.27
C ASP A 179 -9.69 -4.80 -1.40
N VAL A 180 -9.61 -4.57 -0.10
CA VAL A 180 -8.84 -5.39 0.84
C VAL A 180 -9.68 -5.82 2.04
N LYS A 181 -9.44 -7.08 2.48
CA LYS A 181 -9.94 -7.61 3.75
C LYS A 181 -8.79 -7.83 4.71
N PHE A 182 -9.01 -7.45 5.95
CA PHE A 182 -8.11 -7.70 7.06
C PHE A 182 -8.77 -8.69 8.03
N PRO A 183 -8.03 -9.42 8.85
CA PRO A 183 -8.62 -10.34 9.85
C PRO A 183 -9.24 -9.59 11.05
N ILE A 184 -9.79 -8.42 10.80
CA ILE A 184 -10.48 -7.53 11.74
C ILE A 184 -11.64 -6.86 11.01
N ALA A 185 -12.56 -6.24 11.76
CA ALA A 185 -13.75 -5.61 11.19
C ALA A 185 -13.39 -4.54 10.14
N ALA A 186 -14.02 -4.60 8.97
CA ALA A 186 -13.80 -3.66 7.86
C ALA A 186 -14.00 -2.20 8.28
N SER A 187 -14.93 -1.93 9.21
CA SER A 187 -15.15 -0.58 9.76
C SER A 187 -13.92 -0.01 10.48
N GLN A 188 -13.16 -0.85 11.19
CA GLN A 188 -11.92 -0.43 11.85
C GLN A 188 -10.83 -0.13 10.82
N VAL A 189 -10.69 -0.98 9.79
CA VAL A 189 -9.75 -0.77 8.68
C VAL A 189 -10.07 0.53 7.96
N THR A 190 -11.34 0.75 7.62
CA THR A 190 -11.83 1.97 6.96
C THR A 190 -11.52 3.22 7.78
N LYS A 191 -11.75 3.17 9.10
CA LYS A 191 -11.44 4.28 10.01
C LYS A 191 -9.95 4.58 9.99
N THR A 192 -9.10 3.59 10.24
CA THR A 192 -7.63 3.74 10.26
C THR A 192 -7.10 4.22 8.91
N ALA A 193 -7.61 3.69 7.79
CA ALA A 193 -7.21 4.15 6.46
C ALA A 193 -7.52 5.63 6.24
N ARG A 194 -8.67 6.13 6.71
CA ARG A 194 -9.03 7.54 6.66
C ARG A 194 -8.12 8.40 7.54
N GLU A 195 -7.85 7.98 8.76
CA GLU A 195 -6.96 8.66 9.70
C GLU A 195 -5.54 8.79 9.13
N LEU A 196 -4.95 7.69 8.64
CA LEU A 196 -3.61 7.71 8.05
C LEU A 196 -3.54 8.55 6.77
N ARG A 197 -4.59 8.53 5.94
CA ARG A 197 -4.69 9.41 4.79
C ARG A 197 -4.72 10.87 5.20
N ASP A 198 -5.52 11.23 6.21
CA ASP A 198 -5.67 12.60 6.69
C ASP A 198 -4.40 13.09 7.38
N LEU A 199 -3.57 12.18 7.91
CA LEU A 199 -2.20 12.42 8.36
C LEU A 199 -1.17 12.52 7.21
N GLY A 200 -1.60 12.37 5.96
CA GLY A 200 -0.77 12.60 4.78
C GLY A 200 -0.08 11.35 4.21
N LEU A 201 -0.45 10.13 4.65
CA LEU A 201 0.14 8.90 4.10
C LEU A 201 -0.09 8.77 2.58
N PHE A 202 -1.27 9.19 2.11
CA PHE A 202 -1.63 9.21 0.70
C PHE A 202 -2.73 10.24 0.43
N ARG A 203 -3.06 10.44 -0.85
CA ARG A 203 -4.22 11.22 -1.28
C ARG A 203 -5.10 10.34 -2.14
N GLY A 204 -6.35 10.12 -1.69
CA GLY A 204 -7.21 9.19 -2.39
C GLY A 204 -8.54 8.93 -1.71
N GLY A 205 -9.28 7.98 -2.28
CA GLY A 205 -10.57 7.55 -1.79
C GLY A 205 -10.46 6.43 -0.77
N VAL A 206 -11.34 6.46 0.23
CA VAL A 206 -11.53 5.36 1.19
C VAL A 206 -13.02 5.06 1.30
N GLY A 207 -13.41 3.90 0.79
CA GLY A 207 -14.78 3.36 0.84
C GLY A 207 -14.90 2.28 1.91
N GLY A 208 -15.88 2.41 2.81
CA GLY A 208 -16.22 1.39 3.77
C GLY A 208 -17.34 0.49 3.24
N TYR A 209 -17.15 -0.83 3.34
CA TYR A 209 -18.14 -1.84 3.02
C TYR A 209 -18.30 -2.79 4.20
N SER A 210 -19.29 -3.67 4.16
CA SER A 210 -19.58 -4.58 5.27
C SER A 210 -18.42 -5.52 5.60
N ASP A 211 -17.66 -5.97 4.58
CA ASP A 211 -16.67 -7.04 4.68
C ASP A 211 -15.31 -6.71 4.05
N PHE A 212 -15.16 -5.54 3.42
CA PHE A 212 -13.89 -5.07 2.87
C PHE A 212 -13.77 -3.54 2.94
N THR A 213 -12.57 -3.04 2.74
CA THR A 213 -12.29 -1.60 2.59
C THR A 213 -11.73 -1.35 1.21
N HIS A 214 -12.32 -0.39 0.50
CA HIS A 214 -11.76 0.13 -0.74
C HIS A 214 -10.74 1.22 -0.44
N ILE A 215 -9.59 1.14 -1.08
CA ILE A 215 -8.52 2.14 -1.01
C ILE A 215 -8.09 2.49 -2.42
N ASP A 216 -8.05 3.77 -2.76
CA ASP A 216 -7.47 4.21 -4.02
C ASP A 216 -6.58 5.44 -3.87
N SER A 217 -5.73 5.65 -4.86
CA SER A 217 -4.75 6.73 -4.92
C SER A 217 -5.07 7.76 -6.03
N ARG A 218 -6.36 8.09 -6.18
CA ARG A 218 -6.85 9.05 -7.20
C ARG A 218 -6.36 10.49 -7.05
N GLY A 219 -5.69 10.84 -5.98
CA GLY A 219 -5.15 12.19 -5.74
C GLY A 219 -6.10 13.15 -5.03
N GLN A 220 -7.36 12.78 -4.80
CA GLN A 220 -8.36 13.56 -4.07
C GLN A 220 -8.93 12.77 -2.90
N ASN A 221 -9.01 13.37 -1.72
CA ASN A 221 -9.56 12.72 -0.53
C ASN A 221 -11.09 12.66 -0.61
N VAL A 222 -11.62 11.44 -0.70
CA VAL A 222 -13.06 11.17 -0.78
C VAL A 222 -13.41 10.02 0.16
N ASN A 223 -14.53 10.13 0.88
CA ASN A 223 -15.09 9.07 1.72
C ASN A 223 -16.46 8.66 1.21
N TRP A 224 -16.76 7.37 1.31
CA TRP A 224 -18.12 6.86 1.12
C TRP A 224 -18.34 5.59 1.95
N GLN A 225 -19.60 5.19 2.01
CA GLN A 225 -20.05 3.90 2.52
C GLN A 225 -20.84 3.22 1.40
N GLY A 226 -20.68 1.90 1.26
CA GLY A 226 -21.40 1.05 0.33
C GLY A 226 -22.21 0.00 1.05
#